data_a2d309772d2bd40a27879917a58e9366
#
_entry.id   a2d309772d2bd40a27879917a58e9366
#
_cell.length_a   1.000
_cell.length_b   1.000
_cell.length_c   1.000
_cell.angle_alpha   90.00
_cell.angle_beta   90.00
_cell.angle_gamma   90.00
#
_symmetry.space_group_name_H-M   'P 1'
#
loop_
_entity.id
_entity.type
_entity.pdbx_description
1 polymer ?
#
loop_
_entity_poly.entity_id
_entity_poly.type
_entity_poly.pdbx_seq_one_letter_code
_entity_poly.pdbx_strand_id
1 'polypeptide(L)'
;MAKLMPGRVRNEGIELFEKDLITIHQVSETQLDTTVDQHHLIYALNDSEITCDCDYFAQKGYCPHLAAVEYYLKNDKEGQRLLAELEEEQESSQGQERGHSFGGLFLEGLSLNEDDTVRYSLMVEGEESTFGSEIWWSIRLRRLPDERSYVIRDIPAFLKLVEAEGYYQIGKNYYEPLSLIQFDQASQAFLNFLGRMIPDEAKTNLDFILPNNARHLCLPYGFFEEGLRRMQDLDGFRFEWEGTEY
;
A
#
# COMPACT_ATOMS: atom_id res chain seq x y z
N MET A 1 4.52 14.75 20.44
CA MET A 1 3.36 14.11 19.79
C MET A 1 3.65 14.07 18.30
N ALA A 2 4.02 12.91 17.77
CA ALA A 2 4.19 12.74 16.33
C ALA A 2 2.86 13.11 15.62
N LYS A 3 2.93 14.07 14.72
CA LYS A 3 1.76 14.41 13.90
C LYS A 3 1.48 13.25 12.96
N LEU A 4 0.32 12.63 13.08
CA LEU A 4 -0.09 11.56 12.20
C LEU A 4 -0.09 12.05 10.76
N MET A 5 0.81 11.54 9.95
CA MET A 5 0.93 11.89 8.53
C MET A 5 -0.27 11.31 7.75
N PRO A 6 -1.01 12.12 6.98
CA PRO A 6 -2.14 11.64 6.18
C PRO A 6 -1.71 10.60 5.13
N GLY A 7 -2.56 9.58 4.90
CA GLY A 7 -2.28 8.51 3.93
C GLY A 7 -1.96 9.01 2.52
N ARG A 8 -2.59 10.09 2.06
CA ARG A 8 -2.25 10.72 0.78
C ARG A 8 -0.78 11.16 0.73
N VAL A 9 -0.27 11.81 1.79
CA VAL A 9 1.12 12.27 1.84
C VAL A 9 2.09 11.10 1.88
N ARG A 10 1.70 10.01 2.55
CA ARG A 10 2.49 8.75 2.56
C ARG A 10 2.56 8.11 1.17
N ASN A 11 1.44 8.07 0.44
CA ASN A 11 1.43 7.57 -0.94
C ASN A 11 2.29 8.42 -1.88
N GLU A 12 2.23 9.76 -1.76
CA GLU A 12 3.13 10.66 -2.49
C GLU A 12 4.62 10.37 -2.17
N GLY A 13 4.94 10.00 -0.92
CA GLY A 13 6.28 9.56 -0.51
C GLY A 13 6.69 8.23 -1.13
N ILE A 14 5.78 7.25 -1.19
CA ILE A 14 6.02 5.97 -1.86
C ILE A 14 6.34 6.19 -3.34
N GLU A 15 5.59 7.08 -4.03
CA GLU A 15 5.88 7.42 -5.42
C GLU A 15 7.27 8.05 -5.62
N LEU A 16 7.75 8.87 -4.68
CA LEU A 16 9.10 9.44 -4.72
C LEU A 16 10.17 8.35 -4.54
N PHE A 17 9.93 7.38 -3.67
CA PHE A 17 10.80 6.21 -3.50
C PHE A 17 10.83 5.36 -4.78
N GLU A 18 9.68 5.01 -5.36
CA GLU A 18 9.59 4.22 -6.60
C GLU A 18 10.29 4.89 -7.80
N LYS A 19 10.36 6.22 -7.81
CA LYS A 19 11.08 7.00 -8.84
C LYS A 19 12.58 7.12 -8.58
N ASP A 20 13.12 6.47 -7.54
CA ASP A 20 14.53 6.50 -7.15
C ASP A 20 15.05 7.93 -6.92
N LEU A 21 14.22 8.78 -6.27
CA LEU A 21 14.53 10.19 -6.04
C LEU A 21 15.17 10.45 -4.67
N ILE A 22 15.61 9.41 -3.96
CA ILE A 22 16.26 9.51 -2.65
C ILE A 22 17.78 9.40 -2.83
N THR A 23 18.52 10.36 -2.31
CA THR A 23 19.98 10.33 -2.28
C THR A 23 20.46 10.50 -0.84
N ILE A 24 21.23 9.52 -0.35
CA ILE A 24 21.85 9.55 0.96
C ILE A 24 23.21 10.25 0.84
N HIS A 25 23.46 11.29 1.63
CA HIS A 25 24.72 12.03 1.62
C HIS A 25 25.63 11.64 2.77
N GLN A 26 25.09 11.57 3.98
CA GLN A 26 25.87 11.27 5.19
C GLN A 26 24.99 10.56 6.21
N VAL A 27 25.57 9.58 6.87
CA VAL A 27 25.03 8.94 8.06
C VAL A 27 25.90 9.35 9.23
N SER A 28 25.32 9.99 10.24
CA SER A 28 25.97 10.29 11.51
C SER A 28 25.37 9.43 12.62
N GLU A 29 25.94 9.48 13.83
CA GLU A 29 25.51 8.65 14.96
C GLU A 29 24.00 8.75 15.30
N THR A 30 23.33 9.86 14.93
CA THR A 30 21.91 10.08 15.30
C THR A 30 21.06 10.60 14.15
N GLN A 31 21.65 10.89 12.99
CA GLN A 31 20.98 11.59 11.91
C GLN A 31 21.39 11.05 10.54
N LEU A 32 20.44 11.05 9.61
CA LEU A 32 20.61 10.73 8.21
C LEU A 32 20.40 12.00 7.37
N ASP A 33 21.44 12.44 6.68
CA ASP A 33 21.39 13.57 5.75
C ASP A 33 21.04 13.08 4.35
N THR A 34 19.93 13.56 3.81
CA THR A 34 19.37 13.07 2.55
C THR A 34 18.87 14.20 1.65
N THR A 35 18.81 13.94 0.36
CA THR A 35 18.05 14.76 -0.59
C THR A 35 16.96 13.90 -1.22
N VAL A 36 15.73 14.40 -1.26
CA VAL A 36 14.58 13.77 -1.89
C VAL A 36 13.96 14.74 -2.85
N ASP A 37 13.93 14.42 -4.16
CA ASP A 37 13.37 15.27 -5.22
C ASP A 37 13.85 16.74 -5.10
N GLN A 38 15.17 16.96 -5.00
CA GLN A 38 15.84 18.27 -4.85
C GLN A 38 15.64 18.97 -3.48
N HIS A 39 14.89 18.38 -2.56
CA HIS A 39 14.69 18.90 -1.21
C HIS A 39 15.65 18.26 -0.21
N HIS A 40 16.34 19.08 0.55
CA HIS A 40 17.24 18.62 1.61
C HIS A 40 16.44 18.24 2.87
N LEU A 41 16.70 17.05 3.38
CA LEU A 41 16.03 16.50 4.55
C LEU A 41 17.06 15.89 5.51
N ILE A 42 16.95 16.22 6.78
CA ILE A 42 17.63 15.56 7.88
C ILE A 42 16.60 14.69 8.60
N TYR A 43 16.82 13.38 8.59
CA TYR A 43 16.04 12.42 9.37
C TYR A 43 16.78 12.08 10.66
N ALA A 44 16.04 12.01 11.76
CA ALA A 44 16.55 11.61 13.07
C ALA A 44 15.51 10.73 13.76
N LEU A 45 15.95 9.85 14.66
CA LEU A 45 15.05 9.03 15.48
C LEU A 45 14.22 9.89 16.44
N ASN A 46 14.70 11.09 16.79
CA ASN A 46 13.95 12.07 17.55
C ASN A 46 13.15 12.98 16.61
N ASP A 47 11.84 12.91 16.63
CA ASP A 47 10.93 13.69 15.80
C ASP A 47 11.21 15.21 15.81
N SER A 48 11.73 15.74 16.92
CA SER A 48 12.03 17.18 17.07
C SER A 48 13.25 17.63 16.27
N GLU A 49 14.09 16.71 15.82
CA GLU A 49 15.31 16.96 15.06
C GLU A 49 15.14 16.72 13.56
N ILE A 50 13.99 16.20 13.14
CA ILE A 50 13.67 16.00 11.73
C ILE A 50 13.40 17.36 11.09
N THR A 51 14.07 17.63 9.97
CA THR A 51 13.87 18.84 9.17
C THR A 51 13.79 18.54 7.68
N CYS A 52 13.01 19.35 6.96
CA CYS A 52 12.97 19.36 5.51
C CYS A 52 12.80 20.81 5.03
N ASP A 53 13.50 21.19 3.99
CA ASP A 53 13.52 22.57 3.46
C ASP A 53 12.27 22.91 2.60
N CYS A 54 11.35 21.95 2.39
CA CYS A 54 10.15 22.20 1.62
C CYS A 54 9.10 23.00 2.41
N ASP A 55 8.33 23.83 1.69
CA ASP A 55 7.25 24.67 2.26
C ASP A 55 6.17 23.86 2.97
N TYR A 56 5.91 22.64 2.49
CA TYR A 56 4.90 21.77 3.08
C TYR A 56 5.29 21.33 4.49
N PHE A 57 6.57 20.94 4.68
CA PHE A 57 7.11 20.58 6.00
C PHE A 57 7.10 21.78 6.95
N ALA A 58 7.52 22.96 6.48
CA ALA A 58 7.53 24.18 7.27
C ALA A 58 6.14 24.53 7.86
N GLN A 59 5.06 24.24 7.10
CA GLN A 59 3.68 24.53 7.52
C GLN A 59 3.05 23.43 8.38
N LYS A 60 3.37 22.17 8.12
CA LYS A 60 2.65 21.01 8.68
C LYS A 60 3.49 20.19 9.66
N GLY A 61 4.84 20.25 9.56
CA GLY A 61 5.78 19.43 10.30
C GLY A 61 5.85 17.98 9.81
N TYR A 62 5.39 17.70 8.57
CA TYR A 62 5.53 16.48 7.82
C TYR A 62 5.38 16.79 6.32
N CYS A 63 5.90 15.93 5.43
CA CYS A 63 5.81 16.13 3.97
C CYS A 63 6.01 14.80 3.22
N PRO A 64 5.75 14.76 1.90
CA PRO A 64 6.04 13.58 1.08
C PRO A 64 7.52 13.16 1.09
N HIS A 65 8.47 14.09 1.19
CA HIS A 65 9.90 13.79 1.25
C HIS A 65 10.25 13.00 2.52
N LEU A 66 9.71 13.40 3.68
CA LEU A 66 9.85 12.64 4.92
C LEU A 66 9.21 11.26 4.80
N ALA A 67 8.00 11.17 4.22
CA ALA A 67 7.34 9.90 4.00
C ALA A 67 8.15 8.96 3.10
N ALA A 68 8.84 9.48 2.09
CA ALA A 68 9.72 8.71 1.21
C ALA A 68 10.92 8.11 1.97
N VAL A 69 11.57 8.90 2.84
CA VAL A 69 12.68 8.43 3.68
C VAL A 69 12.21 7.38 4.69
N GLU A 70 11.07 7.62 5.38
CA GLU A 70 10.49 6.62 6.29
C GLU A 70 10.17 5.30 5.58
N TYR A 71 9.64 5.38 4.35
CA TYR A 71 9.34 4.20 3.54
C TYR A 71 10.61 3.47 3.11
N TYR A 72 11.63 4.19 2.66
CA TYR A 72 12.94 3.64 2.31
C TYR A 72 13.58 2.91 3.49
N LEU A 73 13.64 3.54 4.66
CA LEU A 73 14.22 2.95 5.86
C LEU A 73 13.50 1.67 6.30
N LYS A 74 12.20 1.58 6.05
CA LYS A 74 11.39 0.41 6.43
C LYS A 74 11.48 -0.73 5.40
N ASN A 75 11.49 -0.43 4.10
CA ASN A 75 11.21 -1.42 3.05
C ASN A 75 12.42 -1.76 2.17
N ASP A 76 13.44 -0.89 2.09
CA ASP A 76 14.67 -1.17 1.39
C ASP A 76 15.70 -1.86 2.28
N LYS A 77 16.50 -2.79 1.73
CA LYS A 77 17.49 -3.57 2.51
C LYS A 77 18.61 -2.69 3.08
N GLU A 78 19.06 -1.70 2.31
CA GLU A 78 20.09 -0.77 2.76
C GLU A 78 19.49 0.23 3.75
N GLY A 79 18.25 0.68 3.51
CA GLY A 79 17.48 1.49 4.43
C GLY A 79 17.31 0.84 5.81
N GLN A 80 16.94 -0.43 5.85
CA GLN A 80 16.81 -1.20 7.10
C GLN A 80 18.14 -1.32 7.84
N ARG A 81 19.25 -1.49 7.13
CA ARG A 81 20.58 -1.51 7.74
C ARG A 81 20.94 -0.15 8.35
N LEU A 82 20.67 0.94 7.64
CA LEU A 82 20.92 2.30 8.13
C LEU A 82 20.06 2.62 9.36
N LEU A 83 18.80 2.19 9.36
CA LEU A 83 17.91 2.35 10.52
C LEU A 83 18.45 1.62 11.75
N ALA A 84 18.91 0.37 11.58
CA ALA A 84 19.50 -0.42 12.66
C ALA A 84 20.79 0.22 13.19
N GLU A 85 21.65 0.76 12.33
CA GLU A 85 22.87 1.49 12.73
C GLU A 85 22.52 2.73 13.58
N LEU A 86 21.50 3.51 13.18
CA LEU A 86 21.04 4.67 13.96
C LEU A 86 20.47 4.27 15.33
N GLU A 87 19.75 3.14 15.41
CA GLU A 87 19.17 2.63 16.66
C GLU A 87 20.26 2.12 17.63
N GLU A 88 21.24 1.34 17.16
CA GLU A 88 22.35 0.83 17.98
C GLU A 88 23.20 1.95 18.59
N GLU A 89 23.45 3.03 17.85
CA GLU A 89 24.24 4.14 18.31
C GLU A 89 23.49 5.00 19.36
N GLN A 90 22.16 5.11 19.25
CA GLN A 90 21.35 5.75 20.30
C GLN A 90 21.38 4.99 21.63
N GLU A 91 21.32 3.65 21.59
CA GLU A 91 21.38 2.82 22.80
C GLU A 91 22.75 2.90 23.49
N SER A 92 23.83 3.04 22.72
CA SER A 92 25.19 3.19 23.24
C SER A 92 25.48 4.56 23.86
N SER A 93 24.78 5.61 23.41
CA SER A 93 24.96 6.99 23.87
C SER A 93 24.14 7.34 25.12
N GLN A 94 23.08 6.56 25.41
CA GLN A 94 22.20 6.75 26.58
C GLN A 94 22.47 5.66 27.63
N GLY A 95 23.57 5.78 28.34
CA GLY A 95 23.74 5.08 29.61
C GLY A 95 22.65 5.47 30.59
N GLN A 96 21.72 4.54 30.87
CA GLN A 96 20.72 4.59 31.92
C GLN A 96 19.67 5.71 31.84
N GLU A 97 18.66 5.50 31.03
CA GLU A 97 17.26 5.71 31.46
C GLU A 97 16.34 4.93 30.50
N ARG A 98 15.53 4.04 31.07
CA ARG A 98 14.56 3.25 30.32
C ARG A 98 13.44 4.15 29.76
N GLY A 99 13.58 4.58 28.52
CA GLY A 99 12.51 5.19 27.74
C GLY A 99 12.24 4.30 26.55
N HIS A 100 11.00 3.88 26.38
CA HIS A 100 10.56 3.10 25.22
C HIS A 100 10.90 3.85 23.92
N SER A 101 11.79 3.29 23.11
CA SER A 101 12.09 3.75 21.76
C SER A 101 10.80 3.73 20.93
N PHE A 102 10.57 4.76 20.12
CA PHE A 102 9.39 4.90 19.28
C PHE A 102 9.30 3.76 18.23
N GLY A 103 10.43 3.22 17.80
CA GLY A 103 10.51 2.01 16.96
C GLY A 103 9.98 0.76 17.67
N GLY A 104 10.23 0.61 18.98
CA GLY A 104 9.67 -0.46 19.79
C GLY A 104 8.14 -0.40 19.93
N LEU A 105 7.56 0.80 20.01
CA LEU A 105 6.10 0.98 20.04
C LEU A 105 5.43 0.60 18.71
N PHE A 106 6.13 0.79 17.60
CA PHE A 106 5.63 0.38 16.27
C PHE A 106 5.70 -1.14 16.06
N LEU A 107 6.73 -1.78 16.62
CA LEU A 107 6.88 -3.25 16.58
C LEU A 107 6.01 -3.96 17.64
N GLU A 108 5.78 -3.36 18.82
CA GLU A 108 4.85 -3.91 19.82
C GLU A 108 3.37 -3.83 19.36
N GLY A 109 3.03 -2.87 18.49
CA GLY A 109 1.72 -2.81 17.82
C GLY A 109 1.53 -3.88 16.74
N LEU A 110 2.59 -4.58 16.33
CA LEU A 110 2.57 -5.63 15.30
C LEU A 110 2.63 -7.06 15.85
N SER A 111 2.68 -7.28 17.17
CA SER A 111 2.37 -8.60 17.75
C SER A 111 0.85 -8.81 17.80
N LEU A 112 0.20 -8.66 16.65
CA LEU A 112 -1.19 -9.05 16.46
C LEU A 112 -1.24 -10.58 16.49
N ASN A 113 -2.12 -11.15 17.30
CA ASN A 113 -2.50 -12.55 17.18
C ASN A 113 -2.93 -12.78 15.72
N GLU A 114 -2.54 -13.88 15.10
CA GLU A 114 -2.83 -14.18 13.69
C GLU A 114 -4.32 -14.04 13.32
N ASP A 115 -5.23 -14.24 14.27
CA ASP A 115 -6.68 -14.08 14.10
C ASP A 115 -7.16 -12.61 13.99
N ASP A 116 -6.38 -11.62 14.49
CA ASP A 116 -6.74 -10.18 14.42
C ASP A 116 -6.20 -9.47 13.18
N THR A 117 -5.46 -10.15 12.32
CA THR A 117 -4.82 -9.53 11.14
C THR A 117 -5.75 -9.39 9.94
N VAL A 118 -6.74 -10.27 9.78
CA VAL A 118 -7.68 -10.24 8.64
C VAL A 118 -8.70 -9.13 8.83
N ARG A 119 -8.61 -8.10 8.00
CA ARG A 119 -9.48 -6.92 8.03
C ARG A 119 -10.29 -6.74 6.77
N TYR A 120 -9.88 -7.40 5.68
CA TYR A 120 -10.45 -7.21 4.36
C TYR A 120 -10.74 -8.54 3.67
N SER A 121 -11.79 -8.52 2.85
CA SER A 121 -12.04 -9.54 1.84
C SER A 121 -12.39 -8.87 0.51
N LEU A 122 -12.21 -9.60 -0.57
CA LEU A 122 -12.62 -9.16 -1.89
C LEU A 122 -13.95 -9.82 -2.26
N MET A 123 -14.76 -9.05 -2.99
CA MET A 123 -15.99 -9.52 -3.64
C MET A 123 -15.87 -9.23 -5.12
N VAL A 124 -16.45 -10.08 -5.95
CA VAL A 124 -16.52 -9.87 -7.39
C VAL A 124 -17.96 -10.00 -7.88
N GLU A 125 -18.33 -9.06 -8.75
CA GLU A 125 -19.65 -9.02 -9.38
C GLU A 125 -19.42 -8.99 -10.91
N GLY A 126 -19.89 -10.03 -11.61
CA GLY A 126 -19.81 -10.11 -13.06
C GLY A 126 -21.08 -9.59 -13.70
N GLU A 127 -20.95 -8.80 -14.74
CA GLU A 127 -22.04 -8.32 -15.57
C GLU A 127 -21.74 -8.52 -17.05
N GLU A 128 -22.78 -8.73 -17.84
CA GLU A 128 -22.63 -8.79 -19.29
C GLU A 128 -22.18 -7.43 -19.83
N SER A 129 -21.14 -7.42 -20.68
CA SER A 129 -20.69 -6.19 -21.31
C SER A 129 -21.78 -5.58 -22.19
N THR A 130 -21.76 -4.25 -22.36
CA THR A 130 -22.69 -3.54 -23.26
C THR A 130 -22.62 -4.01 -24.73
N PHE A 131 -21.57 -4.75 -25.09
CA PHE A 131 -21.37 -5.32 -26.42
C PHE A 131 -21.79 -6.81 -26.51
N GLY A 132 -22.28 -7.39 -25.41
CA GLY A 132 -22.95 -8.69 -25.39
C GLY A 132 -22.08 -9.92 -25.64
N SER A 133 -20.76 -9.82 -25.59
CA SER A 133 -19.86 -10.94 -25.89
C SER A 133 -18.87 -11.27 -24.77
N GLU A 134 -18.83 -10.49 -23.72
CA GLU A 134 -17.84 -10.60 -22.65
C GLU A 134 -18.49 -10.37 -21.28
N ILE A 135 -17.93 -10.96 -20.25
CA ILE A 135 -18.28 -10.68 -18.85
C ILE A 135 -17.27 -9.69 -18.29
N TRP A 136 -17.75 -8.59 -17.77
CA TRP A 136 -16.98 -7.60 -17.05
C TRP A 136 -17.12 -7.81 -15.55
N TRP A 137 -16.00 -8.00 -14.88
CA TRP A 137 -15.94 -8.24 -13.45
C TRP A 137 -15.59 -6.97 -12.70
N SER A 138 -16.48 -6.48 -11.87
CA SER A 138 -16.18 -5.43 -10.90
C SER A 138 -15.62 -6.04 -9.62
N ILE A 139 -14.58 -5.44 -9.04
CA ILE A 139 -13.96 -5.89 -7.81
C ILE A 139 -14.31 -4.90 -6.70
N ARG A 140 -14.68 -5.41 -5.54
CA ARG A 140 -15.02 -4.62 -4.37
C ARG A 140 -14.16 -5.05 -3.18
N LEU A 141 -13.65 -4.06 -2.46
CA LEU A 141 -13.02 -4.26 -1.16
C LEU A 141 -14.10 -4.29 -0.09
N ARG A 142 -14.26 -5.38 0.64
CA ARG A 142 -15.14 -5.49 1.81
C ARG A 142 -14.30 -5.38 3.07
N ARG A 143 -14.69 -4.46 3.95
CA ARG A 143 -14.06 -4.26 5.24
C ARG A 143 -14.77 -5.08 6.31
N LEU A 144 -13.99 -5.82 7.09
CA LEU A 144 -14.47 -6.62 8.20
C LEU A 144 -14.25 -5.85 9.53
N PRO A 145 -15.11 -6.00 10.55
CA PRO A 145 -16.35 -6.80 10.59
C PRO A 145 -17.61 -6.03 10.14
N ASP A 146 -17.50 -4.75 9.77
CA ASP A 146 -18.66 -3.90 9.47
C ASP A 146 -19.29 -4.17 8.09
N GLU A 147 -18.70 -5.09 7.32
CA GLU A 147 -19.14 -5.58 6.00
C GLU A 147 -19.36 -4.49 4.93
N ARG A 148 -18.89 -3.26 5.19
CA ARG A 148 -18.96 -2.19 4.20
C ARG A 148 -18.09 -2.51 3.01
N SER A 149 -18.65 -2.40 1.80
CA SER A 149 -17.92 -2.67 0.57
C SER A 149 -17.70 -1.39 -0.26
N TYR A 150 -16.54 -1.33 -0.90
CA TYR A 150 -16.08 -0.20 -1.70
C TYR A 150 -15.63 -0.69 -3.07
N VAL A 151 -16.14 -0.09 -4.14
CA VAL A 151 -15.73 -0.44 -5.51
C VAL A 151 -14.29 -0.01 -5.74
N ILE A 152 -13.45 -0.93 -6.20
CA ILE A 152 -12.11 -0.64 -6.67
C ILE A 152 -12.23 -0.02 -8.06
N ARG A 153 -11.84 1.27 -8.19
CA ARG A 153 -12.04 2.05 -9.42
C ARG A 153 -10.88 1.95 -10.40
N ASP A 154 -9.72 1.55 -9.90
CA ASP A 154 -8.49 1.39 -10.66
C ASP A 154 -7.78 0.15 -10.11
N ILE A 155 -7.92 -0.97 -10.82
CA ILE A 155 -7.40 -2.26 -10.38
C ILE A 155 -5.86 -2.27 -10.30
N PRO A 156 -5.11 -1.81 -11.33
CA PRO A 156 -3.66 -1.71 -11.24
C PRO A 156 -3.15 -0.84 -10.10
N ALA A 157 -3.73 0.35 -9.92
CA ALA A 157 -3.34 1.23 -8.82
C ALA A 157 -3.62 0.58 -7.45
N PHE A 158 -4.72 -0.15 -7.31
CA PHE A 158 -5.02 -0.90 -6.09
C PHE A 158 -3.99 -2.01 -5.81
N LEU A 159 -3.61 -2.79 -6.84
CA LEU A 159 -2.60 -3.86 -6.70
C LEU A 159 -1.26 -3.30 -6.25
N LYS A 160 -0.82 -2.20 -6.87
CA LYS A 160 0.41 -1.50 -6.47
C LYS A 160 0.38 -1.03 -5.01
N LEU A 161 -0.76 -0.47 -4.56
CA LEU A 161 -0.90 -0.05 -3.17
C LEU A 161 -0.86 -1.22 -2.19
N VAL A 162 -1.42 -2.38 -2.54
CA VAL A 162 -1.34 -3.59 -1.71
C VAL A 162 0.09 -4.10 -1.64
N GLU A 163 0.82 -4.12 -2.76
CA GLU A 163 2.21 -4.55 -2.85
C GLU A 163 3.15 -3.61 -2.10
N ALA A 164 2.96 -2.29 -2.25
CA ALA A 164 3.75 -1.26 -1.59
C ALA A 164 3.34 -1.01 -0.12
N GLU A 165 2.40 -1.78 0.44
CA GLU A 165 1.81 -1.52 1.76
C GLU A 165 1.32 -0.07 1.93
N GLY A 166 0.76 0.49 0.85
CA GLY A 166 0.31 1.87 0.78
C GLY A 166 -1.04 2.13 1.43
N TYR A 167 -1.59 3.32 1.20
CA TYR A 167 -2.83 3.76 1.82
C TYR A 167 -3.94 3.90 0.79
N TYR A 168 -4.96 3.05 0.88
CA TYR A 168 -6.12 3.09 -0.01
C TYR A 168 -7.17 4.08 0.48
N GLN A 169 -7.65 4.93 -0.44
CA GLN A 169 -8.68 5.91 -0.12
C GLN A 169 -10.06 5.26 -0.05
N ILE A 170 -10.62 5.22 1.16
CA ILE A 170 -11.97 4.76 1.44
C ILE A 170 -12.87 5.97 1.66
N GLY A 171 -13.74 6.27 0.72
CA GLY A 171 -14.59 7.46 0.77
C GLY A 171 -13.84 8.76 0.47
N LYS A 172 -14.34 9.91 0.96
CA LYS A 172 -13.88 11.22 0.51
C LYS A 172 -12.54 11.67 1.11
N ASN A 173 -12.29 11.37 2.39
CA ASN A 173 -11.13 11.90 3.13
C ASN A 173 -10.50 10.86 4.06
N TYR A 174 -10.83 9.59 3.89
CA TYR A 174 -10.35 8.54 4.79
C TYR A 174 -9.45 7.57 4.02
N TYR A 175 -8.28 7.31 4.59
CA TYR A 175 -7.27 6.43 4.02
C TYR A 175 -6.95 5.32 5.03
N GLU A 176 -6.95 4.08 4.58
CA GLU A 176 -6.54 2.93 5.38
C GLU A 176 -5.30 2.27 4.79
N PRO A 177 -4.35 1.83 5.65
CA PRO A 177 -3.22 1.04 5.18
C PRO A 177 -3.71 -0.28 4.63
N LEU A 178 -3.15 -0.71 3.49
CA LEU A 178 -3.38 -2.02 2.91
C LEU A 178 -2.08 -2.82 2.89
N SER A 179 -2.16 -4.08 3.30
CA SER A 179 -1.10 -5.06 3.13
C SER A 179 -1.74 -6.40 2.78
N LEU A 180 -1.05 -7.22 1.99
CA LEU A 180 -1.57 -8.51 1.54
C LEU A 180 -2.00 -9.42 2.72
N ILE A 181 -1.26 -9.37 3.84
CA ILE A 181 -1.55 -10.17 5.04
C ILE A 181 -2.87 -9.80 5.74
N GLN A 182 -3.43 -8.63 5.46
CA GLN A 182 -4.71 -8.17 6.03
C GLN A 182 -5.94 -8.72 5.30
N PHE A 183 -5.73 -9.42 4.18
CA PHE A 183 -6.81 -10.06 3.44
C PHE A 183 -7.00 -11.52 3.87
N ASP A 184 -8.22 -12.02 3.73
CA ASP A 184 -8.48 -13.46 3.88
C ASP A 184 -7.75 -14.28 2.81
N GLN A 185 -7.61 -15.58 3.05
CA GLN A 185 -6.82 -16.48 2.21
C GLN A 185 -7.29 -16.53 0.74
N ALA A 186 -8.60 -16.51 0.49
CA ALA A 186 -9.16 -16.53 -0.86
C ALA A 186 -8.82 -15.23 -1.60
N SER A 187 -8.97 -14.08 -0.93
CA SER A 187 -8.63 -12.77 -1.46
C SER A 187 -7.13 -12.63 -1.75
N GLN A 188 -6.25 -13.13 -0.86
CA GLN A 188 -4.81 -13.17 -1.11
C GLN A 188 -4.47 -13.99 -2.36
N ALA A 189 -5.08 -15.17 -2.51
CA ALA A 189 -4.88 -16.03 -3.68
C ALA A 189 -5.36 -15.35 -4.97
N PHE A 190 -6.46 -14.60 -4.92
CA PHE A 190 -6.98 -13.85 -6.05
C PHE A 190 -6.10 -12.63 -6.38
N LEU A 191 -5.62 -11.87 -5.39
CA LEU A 191 -4.68 -10.77 -5.59
C LEU A 191 -3.37 -11.23 -6.24
N ASN A 192 -2.81 -12.34 -5.78
CA ASN A 192 -1.62 -12.95 -6.38
C ASN A 192 -1.88 -13.42 -7.83
N PHE A 193 -3.08 -13.90 -8.13
CA PHE A 193 -3.49 -14.23 -9.49
C PHE A 193 -3.54 -12.97 -10.37
N LEU A 194 -4.16 -11.89 -9.90
CA LEU A 194 -4.23 -10.62 -10.62
C LEU A 194 -2.85 -10.03 -10.90
N GLY A 195 -1.93 -10.03 -9.92
CA GLY A 195 -0.56 -9.56 -10.09
C GLY A 195 0.23 -10.34 -11.15
N ARG A 196 -0.05 -11.64 -11.35
CA ARG A 196 0.55 -12.44 -12.43
C ARG A 196 -0.09 -12.18 -13.80
N MET A 197 -1.39 -11.87 -13.82
CA MET A 197 -2.14 -11.66 -15.04
C MET A 197 -1.98 -10.25 -15.60
N ILE A 198 -1.82 -9.26 -14.72
CA ILE A 198 -1.69 -7.83 -15.06
C ILE A 198 -0.21 -7.44 -14.84
N PRO A 199 0.64 -7.47 -15.88
CA PRO A 199 2.05 -7.13 -15.72
C PRO A 199 2.27 -5.63 -15.49
N ASP A 200 3.27 -5.26 -14.68
CA ASP A 200 3.62 -3.87 -14.34
C ASP A 200 3.96 -3.00 -15.55
N GLU A 201 4.53 -3.59 -16.60
CA GLU A 201 4.94 -2.88 -17.82
C GLU A 201 3.82 -2.72 -18.86
N ALA A 202 2.59 -3.00 -18.52
CA ALA A 202 1.47 -3.02 -19.45
C ALA A 202 1.11 -1.62 -19.99
N LYS A 203 2.04 -0.98 -20.65
CA LYS A 203 1.79 0.21 -21.51
C LYS A 203 1.15 -0.16 -22.85
N THR A 204 0.89 -1.43 -23.10
CA THR A 204 0.39 -1.91 -24.39
C THR A 204 -0.94 -2.65 -24.25
N ASN A 205 -2.04 -1.97 -24.58
CA ASN A 205 -3.36 -2.56 -24.84
C ASN A 205 -4.02 -3.32 -23.68
N LEU A 206 -4.00 -2.75 -22.48
CA LEU A 206 -4.75 -3.30 -21.34
C LEU A 206 -6.28 -3.10 -21.45
N ASP A 207 -6.76 -2.27 -22.36
CA ASP A 207 -8.19 -2.01 -22.54
C ASP A 207 -9.01 -3.29 -22.75
N PHE A 208 -8.38 -4.35 -23.26
CA PHE A 208 -8.98 -5.65 -23.42
C PHE A 208 -9.10 -6.43 -22.09
N ILE A 209 -8.12 -6.31 -21.19
CA ILE A 209 -8.11 -7.00 -19.89
C ILE A 209 -8.76 -6.13 -18.82
N LEU A 210 -8.60 -4.81 -18.94
CA LEU A 210 -9.04 -3.81 -17.97
C LEU A 210 -9.94 -2.76 -18.65
N PRO A 211 -11.14 -3.13 -19.08
CA PRO A 211 -12.06 -2.20 -19.72
C PRO A 211 -12.53 -1.12 -18.75
N ASN A 212 -13.14 -0.07 -19.31
CA ASN A 212 -13.75 1.02 -18.57
C ASN A 212 -12.76 1.72 -17.60
N ASN A 213 -11.60 2.16 -18.16
CA ASN A 213 -10.54 2.83 -17.40
C ASN A 213 -10.05 2.00 -16.19
N ALA A 214 -9.78 0.72 -16.43
CA ALA A 214 -9.28 -0.22 -15.43
C ALA A 214 -10.20 -0.47 -14.22
N ARG A 215 -11.48 -0.11 -14.35
CA ARG A 215 -12.49 -0.34 -13.31
C ARG A 215 -13.03 -1.77 -13.32
N HIS A 216 -13.03 -2.40 -14.49
CA HIS A 216 -13.47 -3.77 -14.65
C HIS A 216 -12.32 -4.66 -15.09
N LEU A 217 -12.48 -5.94 -14.81
CA LEU A 217 -11.59 -6.99 -15.26
C LEU A 217 -12.30 -7.83 -16.30
N CYS A 218 -11.64 -8.13 -17.41
CA CYS A 218 -12.04 -9.13 -18.38
C CYS A 218 -11.02 -10.26 -18.36
N LEU A 219 -11.46 -11.50 -18.15
CA LEU A 219 -10.55 -12.64 -18.10
C LEU A 219 -10.16 -13.07 -19.53
N PRO A 220 -8.86 -12.96 -19.91
CA PRO A 220 -8.40 -13.48 -21.18
C PRO A 220 -8.48 -15.00 -21.22
N TYR A 221 -8.63 -15.58 -22.41
CA TYR A 221 -8.83 -17.01 -22.60
C TYR A 221 -7.80 -17.88 -21.83
N GLY A 222 -6.53 -17.52 -21.86
CA GLY A 222 -5.47 -18.28 -21.15
C GLY A 222 -5.54 -18.26 -19.62
N PHE A 223 -6.32 -17.33 -19.05
CA PHE A 223 -6.50 -17.18 -17.60
C PHE A 223 -7.94 -17.43 -17.14
N PHE A 224 -8.84 -17.77 -18.06
CA PHE A 224 -10.27 -17.83 -17.78
C PHE A 224 -10.63 -18.88 -16.73
N GLU A 225 -10.17 -20.10 -16.88
CA GLU A 225 -10.49 -21.21 -15.97
C GLU A 225 -9.91 -20.96 -14.56
N GLU A 226 -8.64 -20.57 -14.47
CA GLU A 226 -8.02 -20.26 -13.18
C GLU A 226 -8.69 -19.04 -12.54
N GLY A 227 -8.93 -17.98 -13.31
CA GLY A 227 -9.55 -16.75 -12.81
C GLY A 227 -10.94 -17.01 -12.27
N LEU A 228 -11.80 -17.72 -13.02
CA LEU A 228 -13.15 -18.05 -12.58
C LEU A 228 -13.13 -18.87 -11.28
N ARG A 229 -12.28 -19.88 -11.19
CA ARG A 229 -12.13 -20.68 -9.96
C ARG A 229 -11.71 -19.82 -8.77
N ARG A 230 -10.73 -18.90 -8.95
CA ARG A 230 -10.30 -18.01 -7.88
C ARG A 230 -11.40 -17.04 -7.43
N MET A 231 -12.22 -16.57 -8.38
CA MET A 231 -13.38 -15.73 -8.07
C MET A 231 -14.45 -16.49 -7.30
N GLN A 232 -14.72 -17.75 -7.66
CA GLN A 232 -15.68 -18.61 -6.97
C GLN A 232 -15.27 -18.95 -5.53
N ASP A 233 -13.99 -18.92 -5.22
CA ASP A 233 -13.49 -19.11 -3.85
C ASP A 233 -13.73 -17.88 -2.95
N LEU A 234 -14.05 -16.70 -3.54
CA LEU A 234 -14.32 -15.47 -2.79
C LEU A 234 -15.70 -15.49 -2.14
N ASP A 235 -15.77 -15.00 -0.92
CA ASP A 235 -17.04 -14.80 -0.23
C ASP A 235 -17.77 -13.58 -0.81
N GLY A 236 -18.77 -13.80 -1.64
CA GLY A 236 -19.52 -12.75 -2.36
C GLY A 236 -19.28 -12.73 -3.86
N PHE A 237 -18.88 -13.88 -4.44
CA PHE A 237 -18.95 -14.10 -5.87
C PHE A 237 -20.40 -14.03 -6.36
N ARG A 238 -20.66 -13.17 -7.34
CA ARG A 238 -21.95 -13.02 -8.01
C ARG A 238 -21.75 -12.78 -9.48
N PHE A 239 -22.66 -13.29 -10.25
CA PHE A 239 -22.62 -13.01 -11.68
C PHE A 239 -24.04 -13.05 -12.30
N GLU A 240 -24.32 -12.09 -13.16
CA GLU A 240 -25.59 -11.98 -13.89
C GLU A 240 -25.34 -12.20 -15.38
N TRP A 241 -26.12 -13.11 -15.96
CA TRP A 241 -26.10 -13.40 -17.37
C TRP A 241 -27.54 -13.54 -17.92
N GLU A 242 -27.85 -12.80 -19.01
CA GLU A 242 -29.17 -12.75 -19.61
C GLU A 242 -30.31 -12.48 -18.58
N GLY A 243 -30.02 -11.61 -17.59
CA GLY A 243 -30.98 -11.26 -16.55
C GLY A 243 -31.19 -12.34 -15.48
N THR A 244 -30.35 -13.37 -15.44
CA THR A 244 -30.37 -14.43 -14.42
C THR A 244 -29.15 -14.31 -13.53
N GLU A 245 -29.35 -14.21 -12.20
CA GLU A 245 -28.29 -14.19 -11.19
C GLU A 245 -27.84 -15.63 -10.86
N TYR A 246 -26.52 -15.83 -10.78
CA TYR A 246 -25.88 -17.10 -10.46
C TYR A 246 -24.96 -16.97 -9.26
#